data_faf427e0514ee1e7c7c3e2c98d55a408
#
_entry.id   faf427e0514ee1e7c7c3e2c98d55a408
#
_cell.length_a   1.000
_cell.length_b   1.000
_cell.length_c   1.000
_cell.angle_alpha   90.00
_cell.angle_beta   90.00
_cell.angle_gamma   90.00
#
_symmetry.space_group_name_H-M   'P 1'
#
loop_
_entity.id
_entity.type
_entity.pdbx_description
1 polymer ?
#
loop_
_entity_poly.entity_id
_entity_poly.type
_entity_poly.pdbx_seq_one_letter_code
_entity_poly.pdbx_strand_id
1 'polypeptide(L)'
;MNTKDNPKFLRWFNFFSYFIFSSPILVLFFNSVLDNYALSMTIYAAQSISCSLLEIPFGIISDRIGRKNIMVLGAITRLLCFIIWAMSYSFVPLLLGAIIGGASDALASGNNDALLYDSLCDTKQKKSYHKIYARITSYYQFALFMGSLIGAVVAFYSMRLAIILNILPLTVALGLSLVIVEPKCKAAPETSFIRQFVAAIKNLWNNRRLRYVAAGDGLNYGLNESAYSFNSVFISQFVPVWALGIFKSLGHLLNSFGAHLSNRIARKIGIDRTAGYGLVADNFMNIVSVLCNSIWTPIVRLASPLAEGIHSPAINTIVQDEIPNRIRATTLSIASIFGSLCYSGAAIFIGYLADITSPYWALLAAYSIALMVDSLVFVGLKYRSK
;
A
#
# COMPACT_ATOMS: atom_id res chain seq x y z
N MET A 1 1.71 30.35 14.40
CA MET A 1 0.82 29.21 14.15
C MET A 1 0.83 28.30 15.35
N ASN A 2 -0.29 27.63 15.63
CA ASN A 2 -0.44 26.83 16.86
C ASN A 2 -0.66 25.36 16.45
N THR A 3 -0.21 24.41 17.26
CA THR A 3 -0.44 22.95 17.09
C THR A 3 -1.92 22.59 16.97
N LYS A 4 -2.84 23.46 17.40
CA LYS A 4 -4.31 23.32 17.21
C LYS A 4 -4.72 23.23 15.73
N ASP A 5 -3.96 23.85 14.83
CA ASP A 5 -4.27 23.88 13.40
C ASP A 5 -3.68 22.69 12.64
N ASN A 6 -2.75 21.94 13.24
CA ASN A 6 -2.09 20.80 12.62
C ASN A 6 -3.08 19.76 12.05
N PRO A 7 -4.17 19.35 12.74
CA PRO A 7 -5.11 18.39 12.17
C PRO A 7 -5.77 18.86 10.87
N LYS A 8 -5.99 20.18 10.71
CA LYS A 8 -6.52 20.77 9.48
C LYS A 8 -5.50 20.71 8.35
N PHE A 9 -4.25 21.11 8.64
CA PHE A 9 -3.17 21.05 7.65
C PHE A 9 -2.81 19.62 7.27
N LEU A 10 -2.76 18.68 8.21
CA LEU A 10 -2.53 17.26 7.94
C LEU A 10 -3.60 16.66 7.03
N ARG A 11 -4.86 17.03 7.19
CA ARG A 11 -5.94 16.58 6.33
C ARG A 11 -5.72 17.00 4.87
N TRP A 12 -5.38 18.28 4.64
CA TRP A 12 -5.12 18.78 3.29
C TRP A 12 -3.78 18.28 2.74
N PHE A 13 -2.76 18.15 3.59
CA PHE A 13 -1.49 17.52 3.22
C PHE A 13 -1.72 16.10 2.70
N ASN A 14 -2.46 15.27 3.42
CA ASN A 14 -2.78 13.91 2.97
C ASN A 14 -3.60 13.94 1.67
N PHE A 15 -4.60 14.82 1.56
CA PHE A 15 -5.35 14.97 0.33
C PHE A 15 -4.42 15.23 -0.87
N PHE A 16 -3.58 16.26 -0.82
CA PHE A 16 -2.73 16.62 -1.94
C PHE A 16 -1.57 15.63 -2.18
N SER A 17 -1.06 14.99 -1.15
CA SER A 17 -0.02 13.96 -1.28
C SER A 17 -0.52 12.70 -2.00
N TYR A 18 -1.81 12.40 -1.90
CA TYR A 18 -2.44 11.22 -2.52
C TYR A 18 -3.37 11.56 -3.70
N PHE A 19 -3.44 12.81 -4.10
CA PHE A 19 -4.14 13.23 -5.32
C PHE A 19 -3.24 12.98 -6.53
N ILE A 20 -3.06 11.69 -6.83
CA ILE A 20 -2.08 11.18 -7.81
C ILE A 20 -2.78 10.76 -9.10
N PHE A 21 -2.48 11.48 -10.19
CA PHE A 21 -3.05 11.25 -11.52
C PHE A 21 -2.52 9.97 -12.19
N SER A 22 -1.27 9.61 -11.91
CA SER A 22 -0.63 8.45 -12.55
C SER A 22 -0.97 7.10 -11.95
N SER A 23 -1.71 7.06 -10.84
CA SER A 23 -1.99 5.82 -10.11
C SER A 23 -2.54 4.68 -10.99
N PRO A 24 -3.50 4.87 -11.92
CA PRO A 24 -4.02 3.78 -12.74
C PRO A 24 -3.10 3.36 -13.89
N ILE A 25 -2.09 4.18 -14.26
CA ILE A 25 -1.34 4.01 -15.51
C ILE A 25 0.18 3.90 -15.31
N LEU A 26 0.65 3.87 -14.07
CA LEU A 26 2.08 4.02 -13.79
C LEU A 26 2.93 2.91 -14.40
N VAL A 27 2.48 1.65 -14.35
CA VAL A 27 3.19 0.53 -15.01
C VAL A 27 3.15 0.66 -16.53
N LEU A 28 2.04 1.15 -17.09
CA LEU A 28 1.94 1.41 -18.53
C LEU A 28 2.91 2.52 -18.96
N PHE A 29 3.05 3.56 -18.15
CA PHE A 29 4.03 4.62 -18.38
C PHE A 29 5.45 4.07 -18.37
N PHE A 30 5.84 3.28 -17.38
CA PHE A 30 7.17 2.68 -17.34
C PHE A 30 7.40 1.77 -18.57
N ASN A 31 6.41 0.96 -18.92
CA ASN A 31 6.52 0.11 -20.10
C ASN A 31 6.59 0.91 -21.41
N SER A 32 5.90 2.05 -21.49
CA SER A 32 5.99 2.92 -22.68
C SER A 32 7.36 3.56 -22.88
N VAL A 33 8.17 3.63 -21.81
CA VAL A 33 9.55 4.15 -21.85
C VAL A 33 10.57 3.02 -22.09
N LEU A 34 10.33 1.83 -21.53
CA LEU A 34 11.31 0.74 -21.45
C LEU A 34 11.07 -0.39 -22.44
N ASP A 35 9.84 -0.50 -22.96
CA ASP A 35 9.37 -1.60 -23.82
C ASP A 35 9.73 -3.00 -23.23
N ASN A 36 9.65 -3.11 -21.90
CA ASN A 36 10.01 -4.32 -21.16
C ASN A 36 9.29 -4.35 -19.82
N TYR A 37 8.48 -5.39 -19.59
CA TYR A 37 7.68 -5.55 -18.38
C TYR A 37 8.54 -5.87 -17.15
N ALA A 38 9.59 -6.71 -17.31
CA ALA A 38 10.48 -7.03 -16.19
C ALA A 38 11.17 -5.79 -15.65
N LEU A 39 11.71 -4.93 -16.53
CA LEU A 39 12.32 -3.66 -16.12
C LEU A 39 11.29 -2.72 -15.50
N SER A 40 10.07 -2.64 -16.05
CA SER A 40 8.99 -1.81 -15.51
C SER A 40 8.59 -2.24 -14.10
N MET A 41 8.46 -3.54 -13.87
CA MET A 41 8.13 -4.09 -12.56
C MET A 41 9.31 -4.05 -11.58
N THR A 42 10.55 -4.05 -12.07
CA THR A 42 11.75 -3.83 -11.25
C THR A 42 11.76 -2.43 -10.64
N ILE A 43 11.20 -1.41 -11.32
CA ILE A 43 11.05 -0.05 -10.74
C ILE A 43 10.14 -0.09 -9.51
N TYR A 44 9.02 -0.80 -9.58
CA TYR A 44 8.13 -1.01 -8.43
C TYR A 44 8.81 -1.79 -7.29
N ALA A 45 9.54 -2.87 -7.64
CA ALA A 45 10.30 -3.65 -6.69
C ALA A 45 11.34 -2.79 -5.96
N ALA A 46 12.08 -1.95 -6.69
CA ALA A 46 13.08 -1.05 -6.13
C ALA A 46 12.47 -0.02 -5.17
N GLN A 47 11.29 0.54 -5.50
CA GLN A 47 10.57 1.44 -4.60
C GLN A 47 10.17 0.74 -3.31
N SER A 48 9.63 -0.47 -3.39
CA SER A 48 9.21 -1.26 -2.23
C SER A 48 10.39 -1.67 -1.34
N ILE A 49 11.49 -2.14 -1.93
CA ILE A 49 12.72 -2.49 -1.20
C ILE A 49 13.30 -1.26 -0.51
N SER A 50 13.40 -0.13 -1.23
CA SER A 50 13.91 1.12 -0.67
C SER A 50 13.06 1.59 0.52
N CYS A 51 11.73 1.53 0.40
CA CYS A 51 10.82 1.85 1.50
C CYS A 51 11.11 0.97 2.72
N SER A 52 11.13 -0.35 2.55
CA SER A 52 11.31 -1.31 3.64
C SER A 52 12.66 -1.19 4.33
N LEU A 53 13.73 -0.97 3.59
CA LEU A 53 15.07 -0.83 4.15
C LEU A 53 15.23 0.49 4.93
N LEU A 54 14.56 1.55 4.50
CA LEU A 54 14.68 2.88 5.08
C LEU A 54 13.65 3.16 6.20
N GLU A 55 12.59 2.36 6.32
CA GLU A 55 11.52 2.58 7.32
C GLU A 55 12.07 2.61 8.75
N ILE A 56 12.90 1.65 9.13
CA ILE A 56 13.50 1.59 10.47
C ILE A 56 14.49 2.74 10.72
N PRO A 57 15.48 3.01 9.84
CA PRO A 57 16.38 4.14 10.01
C PRO A 57 15.65 5.48 10.11
N PHE A 58 14.66 5.72 9.26
CA PHE A 58 13.94 6.99 9.28
C PHE A 58 13.00 7.13 10.49
N GLY A 59 12.45 6.03 11.00
CA GLY A 59 11.72 6.04 12.27
C GLY A 59 12.61 6.54 13.43
N ILE A 60 13.84 6.04 13.54
CA ILE A 60 14.81 6.46 14.57
C ILE A 60 15.22 7.94 14.38
N ILE A 61 15.44 8.36 13.13
CA ILE A 61 15.81 9.73 12.79
C ILE A 61 14.65 10.69 13.11
N SER A 62 13.39 10.27 12.85
CA SER A 62 12.20 11.06 13.16
C SER A 62 12.11 11.47 14.63
N ASP A 63 12.44 10.55 15.53
CA ASP A 63 12.41 10.84 16.97
C ASP A 63 13.48 11.87 17.40
N ARG A 64 14.58 11.98 16.63
CA ARG A 64 15.69 12.92 16.93
C ARG A 64 15.49 14.30 16.31
N ILE A 65 15.21 14.38 15.01
CA ILE A 65 15.14 15.66 14.29
C ILE A 65 13.75 16.29 14.27
N GLY A 66 12.74 15.57 14.76
CA GLY A 66 11.36 16.03 14.84
C GLY A 66 10.49 15.57 13.67
N ARG A 67 9.21 15.34 13.97
CA ARG A 67 8.24 14.75 13.04
C ARG A 67 7.90 15.66 11.86
N LYS A 68 7.85 16.98 12.10
CA LYS A 68 7.65 17.97 11.04
C LYS A 68 8.76 17.91 10.00
N ASN A 69 10.03 17.89 10.44
CA ASN A 69 11.18 17.90 9.54
C ASN A 69 11.20 16.63 8.66
N ILE A 70 10.84 15.49 9.23
CA ILE A 70 10.66 14.23 8.49
C ILE A 70 9.54 14.33 7.46
N MET A 71 8.40 14.93 7.83
CA MET A 71 7.29 15.15 6.89
C MET A 71 7.71 16.06 5.72
N VAL A 72 8.43 17.15 6.01
CA VAL A 72 8.95 18.05 4.95
C VAL A 72 9.93 17.32 4.03
N LEU A 73 10.85 16.53 4.61
CA LEU A 73 11.79 15.72 3.83
C LEU A 73 11.06 14.70 2.95
N GLY A 74 10.03 14.03 3.50
CA GLY A 74 9.18 13.12 2.74
C GLY A 74 8.43 13.81 1.59
N ALA A 75 7.92 15.02 1.79
CA ALA A 75 7.28 15.79 0.73
C ALA A 75 8.28 16.22 -0.38
N ILE A 76 9.49 16.61 0.00
CA ILE A 76 10.58 16.95 -0.96
C ILE A 76 10.95 15.71 -1.77
N THR A 77 11.23 14.59 -1.13
CA THR A 77 11.63 13.34 -1.82
C THR A 77 10.52 12.82 -2.73
N ARG A 78 9.24 12.95 -2.32
CA ARG A 78 8.09 12.62 -3.16
C ARG A 78 8.03 13.47 -4.42
N LEU A 79 8.16 14.77 -4.27
CA LEU A 79 8.18 15.71 -5.39
C LEU A 79 9.35 15.44 -6.33
N LEU A 80 10.55 15.20 -5.81
CA LEU A 80 11.74 14.85 -6.60
C LEU A 80 11.55 13.56 -7.39
N CYS A 81 10.94 12.53 -6.79
CA CYS A 81 10.61 11.28 -7.47
C CYS A 81 9.80 11.55 -8.74
N PHE A 82 8.70 12.32 -8.64
CA PHE A 82 7.84 12.60 -9.79
C PHE A 82 8.50 13.53 -10.82
N ILE A 83 9.34 14.48 -10.41
CA ILE A 83 10.13 15.30 -11.34
C ILE A 83 11.09 14.41 -12.14
N ILE A 84 11.81 13.50 -11.48
CA ILE A 84 12.72 12.58 -12.14
C ILE A 84 11.96 11.70 -13.12
N TRP A 85 10.83 11.11 -12.72
CA TRP A 85 10.01 10.26 -13.59
C TRP A 85 9.47 11.04 -14.81
N ALA A 86 9.00 12.28 -14.61
CA ALA A 86 8.52 13.14 -15.68
C ALA A 86 9.57 13.41 -16.76
N MET A 87 10.83 13.52 -16.35
CA MET A 87 11.98 13.80 -17.24
C MET A 87 12.69 12.54 -17.75
N SER A 88 12.28 11.33 -17.30
CA SER A 88 12.97 10.08 -17.62
C SER A 88 12.60 9.55 -18.99
N TYR A 89 13.61 9.05 -19.71
CA TYR A 89 13.51 8.36 -21.00
C TYR A 89 14.29 7.04 -21.04
N SER A 90 14.77 6.57 -19.88
CA SER A 90 15.55 5.35 -19.77
C SER A 90 15.41 4.72 -18.38
N PHE A 91 15.88 3.50 -18.22
CA PHE A 91 15.74 2.72 -16.98
C PHE A 91 16.40 3.36 -15.77
N VAL A 92 17.64 3.84 -15.90
CA VAL A 92 18.43 4.34 -14.74
C VAL A 92 17.75 5.52 -14.03
N PRO A 93 17.33 6.60 -14.72
CA PRO A 93 16.59 7.67 -14.04
C PRO A 93 15.26 7.21 -13.42
N LEU A 94 14.52 6.31 -14.07
CA LEU A 94 13.29 5.76 -13.49
C LEU A 94 13.57 4.98 -12.21
N LEU A 95 14.64 4.18 -12.19
CA LEU A 95 15.09 3.43 -11.01
C LEU A 95 15.52 4.36 -9.88
N LEU A 96 16.29 5.42 -10.18
CA LEU A 96 16.67 6.42 -9.18
C LEU A 96 15.43 7.14 -8.59
N GLY A 97 14.47 7.51 -9.45
CA GLY A 97 13.20 8.06 -9.00
C GLY A 97 12.45 7.09 -8.07
N ALA A 98 12.45 5.78 -8.37
CA ALA A 98 11.83 4.77 -7.53
C ALA A 98 12.50 4.63 -6.15
N ILE A 99 13.83 4.63 -6.10
CA ILE A 99 14.57 4.59 -4.83
C ILE A 99 14.25 5.80 -3.96
N ILE A 100 14.21 7.00 -4.57
CA ILE A 100 13.83 8.25 -3.89
C ILE A 100 12.35 8.21 -3.47
N GLY A 101 11.48 7.64 -4.30
CA GLY A 101 10.07 7.43 -3.99
C GLY A 101 9.88 6.51 -2.79
N GLY A 102 10.61 5.39 -2.74
CA GLY A 102 10.62 4.48 -1.60
C GLY A 102 11.13 5.13 -0.31
N ALA A 103 12.15 5.98 -0.41
CA ALA A 103 12.60 6.80 0.72
C ALA A 103 11.49 7.75 1.21
N SER A 104 10.72 8.36 0.29
CA SER A 104 9.57 9.17 0.65
C SER A 104 8.49 8.38 1.39
N ASP A 105 8.18 7.17 0.91
CA ASP A 105 7.19 6.30 1.55
C ASP A 105 7.64 5.90 2.96
N ALA A 106 8.92 5.58 3.14
CA ALA A 106 9.52 5.27 4.43
C ALA A 106 9.49 6.47 5.42
N LEU A 107 9.73 7.69 4.93
CA LEU A 107 9.64 8.92 5.74
C LEU A 107 8.20 9.23 6.16
N ALA A 108 7.22 8.88 5.34
CA ALA A 108 5.81 9.08 5.66
C ALA A 108 5.26 7.99 6.59
N SER A 109 5.82 6.78 6.53
CA SER A 109 5.36 5.62 7.30
C SER A 109 5.40 5.88 8.80
N GLY A 110 4.23 5.78 9.45
CA GLY A 110 4.06 6.04 10.88
C GLY A 110 4.28 7.49 11.34
N ASN A 111 5.05 8.30 10.61
CA ASN A 111 5.39 9.66 11.02
C ASN A 111 4.17 10.59 11.02
N ASN A 112 3.32 10.50 10.00
CA ASN A 112 2.15 11.37 9.86
C ASN A 112 1.10 11.09 10.95
N ASP A 113 0.90 9.82 11.30
CA ASP A 113 -0.02 9.38 12.34
C ASP A 113 0.48 9.79 13.73
N ALA A 114 1.78 9.64 13.96
CA ALA A 114 2.42 10.06 15.18
C ALA A 114 2.39 11.59 15.35
N LEU A 115 2.63 12.37 14.28
CA LEU A 115 2.50 13.83 14.28
C LEU A 115 1.08 14.28 14.66
N LEU A 116 0.06 13.60 14.12
CA LEU A 116 -1.33 13.86 14.49
C LEU A 116 -1.56 13.57 15.97
N TYR A 117 -1.12 12.39 16.45
CA TYR A 117 -1.30 11.99 17.84
C TYR A 117 -0.63 12.97 18.81
N ASP A 118 0.62 13.34 18.53
CA ASP A 118 1.40 14.28 19.37
C ASP A 118 0.77 15.68 19.36
N SER A 119 0.26 16.16 18.20
CA SER A 119 -0.47 17.43 18.09
C SER A 119 -1.75 17.46 18.93
N LEU A 120 -2.48 16.34 18.96
CA LEU A 120 -3.68 16.20 19.77
C LEU A 120 -3.36 16.04 21.27
N CYS A 121 -2.18 15.51 21.59
CA CYS A 121 -1.66 15.49 22.95
C CYS A 121 -1.41 16.90 23.47
N ASP A 122 -0.68 17.72 22.71
CA ASP A 122 -0.41 19.13 23.06
C ASP A 122 -1.68 19.95 23.31
N THR A 123 -2.73 19.67 22.55
CA THR A 123 -4.00 20.38 22.64
C THR A 123 -5.00 19.75 23.61
N LYS A 124 -4.60 18.69 24.35
CA LYS A 124 -5.46 17.91 25.26
C LYS A 124 -6.69 17.31 24.59
N GLN A 125 -6.62 17.02 23.28
CA GLN A 125 -7.72 16.49 22.46
C GLN A 125 -7.52 15.01 22.05
N LYS A 126 -6.73 14.22 22.77
CA LYS A 126 -6.46 12.81 22.48
C LYS A 126 -7.73 11.96 22.27
N LYS A 127 -8.80 12.24 23.01
CA LYS A 127 -10.09 11.54 22.87
C LYS A 127 -10.72 11.71 21.47
N SER A 128 -10.34 12.74 20.74
CA SER A 128 -10.83 13.02 19.38
C SER A 128 -10.00 12.37 18.26
N TYR A 129 -8.89 11.66 18.62
CA TYR A 129 -7.96 11.08 17.66
C TYR A 129 -8.68 10.23 16.61
N HIS A 130 -9.48 9.25 17.04
CA HIS A 130 -10.20 8.35 16.12
C HIS A 130 -11.10 9.12 15.11
N LYS A 131 -11.85 10.10 15.60
CA LYS A 131 -12.73 10.92 14.74
C LYS A 131 -11.95 11.74 13.73
N ILE A 132 -10.84 12.33 14.14
CA ILE A 132 -10.00 13.19 13.28
C ILE A 132 -9.24 12.33 12.28
N TYR A 133 -8.66 11.21 12.72
CA TYR A 133 -7.99 10.23 11.87
C TYR A 133 -8.92 9.68 10.79
N ALA A 134 -10.14 9.24 11.15
CA ALA A 134 -11.14 8.79 10.19
C ALA A 134 -11.47 9.85 9.13
N ARG A 135 -11.52 11.14 9.52
CA ARG A 135 -11.73 12.24 8.58
C ARG A 135 -10.54 12.43 7.63
N ILE A 136 -9.30 12.35 8.14
CA ILE A 136 -8.08 12.42 7.31
C ILE A 136 -8.07 11.28 6.30
N THR A 137 -8.36 10.05 6.74
CA THR A 137 -8.47 8.87 5.88
C THR A 137 -9.54 9.03 4.79
N SER A 138 -10.69 9.62 5.12
CA SER A 138 -11.74 9.90 4.13
C SER A 138 -11.27 10.87 3.04
N TYR A 139 -10.51 11.92 3.40
CA TYR A 139 -9.94 12.86 2.43
C TYR A 139 -8.87 12.20 1.56
N TYR A 140 -8.03 11.37 2.14
CA TYR A 140 -7.06 10.55 1.43
C TYR A 140 -7.72 9.64 0.40
N GLN A 141 -8.74 8.88 0.78
CA GLN A 141 -9.47 7.98 -0.13
C GLN A 141 -10.16 8.76 -1.26
N PHE A 142 -10.75 9.91 -0.93
CA PHE A 142 -11.36 10.78 -1.94
C PHE A 142 -10.34 11.35 -2.92
N ALA A 143 -9.14 11.68 -2.45
CA ALA A 143 -8.04 12.12 -3.32
C ALA A 143 -7.59 11.02 -4.28
N LEU A 144 -7.41 9.78 -3.80
CA LEU A 144 -7.10 8.62 -4.65
C LEU A 144 -8.17 8.36 -5.70
N PHE A 145 -9.45 8.43 -5.32
CA PHE A 145 -10.58 8.27 -6.22
C PHE A 145 -10.56 9.32 -7.34
N MET A 146 -10.52 10.59 -6.97
CA MET A 146 -10.53 11.71 -7.93
C MET A 146 -9.26 11.74 -8.79
N GLY A 147 -8.10 11.49 -8.17
CA GLY A 147 -6.81 11.44 -8.87
C GLY A 147 -6.79 10.33 -9.94
N SER A 148 -7.25 9.14 -9.59
CA SER A 148 -7.34 8.02 -10.53
C SER A 148 -8.30 8.30 -11.68
N LEU A 149 -9.45 8.91 -11.41
CA LEU A 149 -10.46 9.20 -12.42
C LEU A 149 -9.96 10.27 -13.42
N ILE A 150 -9.50 11.41 -12.91
CA ILE A 150 -8.98 12.51 -13.73
C ILE A 150 -7.70 12.08 -14.46
N GLY A 151 -6.81 11.39 -13.74
CA GLY A 151 -5.53 10.95 -14.27
C GLY A 151 -5.66 9.98 -15.45
N ALA A 152 -6.65 9.08 -15.41
CA ALA A 152 -6.89 8.18 -16.53
C ALA A 152 -7.39 8.92 -17.78
N VAL A 153 -8.22 9.97 -17.61
CA VAL A 153 -8.65 10.84 -18.73
C VAL A 153 -7.45 11.59 -19.31
N VAL A 154 -6.60 12.17 -18.46
CA VAL A 154 -5.38 12.85 -18.91
C VAL A 154 -4.43 11.88 -19.61
N ALA A 155 -4.26 10.69 -19.08
CA ALA A 155 -3.38 9.66 -19.64
C ALA A 155 -3.83 9.15 -21.04
N PHE A 156 -5.11 9.27 -21.35
CA PHE A 156 -5.62 8.97 -22.71
C PHE A 156 -4.99 9.88 -23.76
N TYR A 157 -4.73 11.14 -23.41
CA TYR A 157 -4.03 12.09 -24.32
C TYR A 157 -2.50 11.94 -24.20
N SER A 158 -1.97 11.81 -22.98
CA SER A 158 -0.53 11.64 -22.74
C SER A 158 -0.28 11.04 -21.35
N MET A 159 0.30 9.85 -21.27
CA MET A 159 0.72 9.24 -20.01
C MET A 159 1.77 10.12 -19.29
N ARG A 160 2.71 10.70 -20.06
CA ARG A 160 3.73 11.61 -19.50
C ARG A 160 3.11 12.86 -18.90
N LEU A 161 2.08 13.42 -19.52
CA LEU A 161 1.36 14.58 -18.96
C LEU A 161 0.72 14.22 -17.62
N ALA A 162 0.15 13.02 -17.47
CA ALA A 162 -0.39 12.55 -16.19
C ALA A 162 0.71 12.44 -15.09
N ILE A 163 1.95 12.07 -15.46
CA ILE A 163 3.09 12.08 -14.53
C ILE A 163 3.46 13.54 -14.16
N ILE A 164 3.58 14.43 -15.13
CA ILE A 164 3.95 15.86 -14.91
C ILE A 164 2.92 16.53 -14.00
N LEU A 165 1.65 16.31 -14.22
CA LEU A 165 0.57 16.94 -13.43
C LEU A 165 0.61 16.56 -11.96
N ASN A 166 1.24 15.45 -11.56
CA ASN A 166 1.42 15.12 -10.13
C ASN A 166 2.30 16.16 -9.40
N ILE A 167 3.16 16.87 -10.12
CA ILE A 167 4.03 17.92 -9.53
C ILE A 167 3.18 19.00 -8.87
N LEU A 168 2.04 19.37 -9.44
CA LEU A 168 1.18 20.43 -8.92
C LEU A 168 0.64 20.12 -7.52
N PRO A 169 -0.14 19.02 -7.28
CA PRO A 169 -0.63 18.72 -5.95
C PRO A 169 0.51 18.42 -4.95
N LEU A 170 1.61 17.80 -5.40
CA LEU A 170 2.75 17.53 -4.52
C LEU A 170 3.48 18.82 -4.09
N THR A 171 3.54 19.85 -4.93
CA THR A 171 4.06 21.16 -4.55
C THR A 171 3.15 21.82 -3.49
N VAL A 172 1.84 21.70 -3.62
CA VAL A 172 0.89 22.17 -2.60
C VAL A 172 1.08 21.40 -1.29
N ALA A 173 1.25 20.08 -1.36
CA ALA A 173 1.53 19.24 -0.19
C ALA A 173 2.82 19.67 0.52
N LEU A 174 3.90 19.94 -0.24
CA LEU A 174 5.15 20.47 0.31
C LEU A 174 4.90 21.81 1.01
N GLY A 175 4.20 22.76 0.39
CA GLY A 175 3.83 24.03 1.02
C GLY A 175 3.07 23.84 2.35
N LEU A 176 2.12 22.89 2.39
CA LEU A 176 1.37 22.56 3.59
C LEU A 176 2.25 21.95 4.68
N SER A 177 3.23 21.12 4.34
CA SER A 177 4.17 20.54 5.31
C SER A 177 5.02 21.58 6.02
N LEU A 178 5.40 22.66 5.32
CA LEU A 178 6.18 23.76 5.88
C LEU A 178 5.38 24.56 6.95
N VAL A 179 4.08 24.64 6.79
CA VAL A 179 3.18 25.40 7.68
C VAL A 179 2.85 24.63 8.99
N ILE A 180 2.97 23.31 9.00
CA ILE A 180 2.76 22.48 10.18
C ILE A 180 3.75 22.86 11.29
N VAL A 181 3.29 22.78 12.54
CA VAL A 181 4.08 23.14 13.73
C VAL A 181 4.52 21.86 14.44
N GLU A 182 5.81 21.78 14.82
CA GLU A 182 6.35 20.65 15.59
C GLU A 182 5.64 20.53 16.95
N PRO A 183 5.05 19.38 17.30
CA PRO A 183 4.46 19.17 18.62
C PRO A 183 5.52 19.14 19.72
N LYS A 184 5.15 19.63 20.90
CA LYS A 184 6.02 19.60 22.09
C LYS A 184 5.91 18.26 22.85
N CYS A 185 4.72 17.63 22.81
CA CYS A 185 4.49 16.33 23.43
C CYS A 185 5.20 15.25 22.60
N LYS A 186 6.21 14.62 23.16
CA LYS A 186 6.88 13.45 22.55
C LYS A 186 6.59 12.24 23.40
N ALA A 187 6.24 11.12 22.79
CA ALA A 187 6.20 9.83 23.48
C ALA A 187 7.62 9.49 23.96
N ALA A 188 7.74 9.04 25.20
CA ALA A 188 9.03 8.60 25.73
C ALA A 188 9.52 7.38 24.92
N PRO A 189 10.81 7.31 24.53
CA PRO A 189 11.33 6.13 23.84
C PRO A 189 11.25 4.93 24.78
N GLU A 190 10.41 3.97 24.45
CA GLU A 190 10.33 2.71 25.17
C GLU A 190 11.46 1.79 24.74
N THR A 191 12.20 1.27 25.70
CA THR A 191 13.15 0.13 25.65
C THR A 191 14.00 -0.05 24.36
N SER A 192 15.22 -0.57 24.51
CA SER A 192 16.15 -0.85 23.38
C SER A 192 15.46 -1.58 22.23
N PHE A 193 15.46 -0.98 21.03
CA PHE A 193 14.93 -1.52 19.77
C PHE A 193 15.42 -2.96 19.52
N ILE A 194 16.70 -3.25 19.79
CA ILE A 194 17.29 -4.58 19.59
C ILE A 194 16.57 -5.64 20.44
N ARG A 195 16.23 -5.32 21.70
CA ARG A 195 15.50 -6.26 22.57
C ARG A 195 14.09 -6.53 22.07
N GLN A 196 13.40 -5.50 21.55
CA GLN A 196 12.07 -5.65 20.97
C GLN A 196 12.13 -6.46 19.69
N PHE A 197 13.12 -6.22 18.82
CA PHE A 197 13.33 -6.93 17.57
C PHE A 197 13.59 -8.44 17.80
N VAL A 198 14.49 -8.78 18.70
CA VAL A 198 14.76 -10.18 19.09
C VAL A 198 13.52 -10.84 19.68
N ALA A 199 12.78 -10.12 20.55
CA ALA A 199 11.55 -10.64 21.14
C ALA A 199 10.45 -10.87 20.08
N ALA A 200 10.33 -9.96 19.09
CA ALA A 200 9.39 -10.10 17.99
C ALA A 200 9.71 -11.32 17.11
N ILE A 201 10.97 -11.50 16.71
CA ILE A 201 11.40 -12.69 15.96
C ILE A 201 11.12 -13.98 16.76
N LYS A 202 11.46 -13.99 18.05
CA LYS A 202 11.21 -15.15 18.92
C LYS A 202 9.72 -15.47 19.04
N ASN A 203 8.86 -14.44 19.12
CA ASN A 203 7.41 -14.61 19.14
C ASN A 203 6.88 -15.20 17.82
N LEU A 204 7.31 -14.64 16.67
CA LEU A 204 6.96 -15.16 15.35
C LEU A 204 7.37 -16.64 15.18
N TRP A 205 8.57 -16.99 15.67
CA TRP A 205 9.09 -18.36 15.55
C TRP A 205 8.37 -19.36 16.47
N ASN A 206 8.06 -18.95 17.69
CA ASN A 206 7.46 -19.83 18.71
C ASN A 206 5.94 -19.96 18.59
N ASN A 207 5.26 -18.94 18.04
CA ASN A 207 3.83 -18.99 17.82
C ASN A 207 3.51 -19.57 16.43
N ARG A 208 3.14 -20.84 16.37
CA ARG A 208 2.84 -21.55 15.12
C ARG A 208 1.71 -20.88 14.34
N ARG A 209 0.63 -20.47 15.01
CA ARG A 209 -0.50 -19.81 14.37
C ARG A 209 -0.05 -18.51 13.72
N LEU A 210 0.59 -17.62 14.47
CA LEU A 210 1.09 -16.36 13.98
C LEU A 210 2.08 -16.54 12.82
N ARG A 211 3.00 -17.50 12.93
CA ARG A 211 3.99 -17.78 11.90
C ARG A 211 3.36 -18.18 10.57
N TYR A 212 2.44 -19.11 10.55
CA TYR A 212 1.78 -19.57 9.31
C TYR A 212 0.86 -18.51 8.72
N VAL A 213 0.07 -17.81 9.56
CA VAL A 213 -0.84 -16.77 9.09
C VAL A 213 -0.02 -15.59 8.55
N ALA A 214 0.98 -15.10 9.29
CA ALA A 214 1.80 -13.96 8.84
C ALA A 214 2.67 -14.30 7.61
N ALA A 215 3.20 -15.52 7.50
CA ALA A 215 3.93 -15.95 6.31
C ALA A 215 3.02 -16.08 5.09
N GLY A 216 1.86 -16.71 5.25
CA GLY A 216 0.87 -16.84 4.18
C GLY A 216 0.33 -15.48 3.73
N ASP A 217 0.00 -14.61 4.67
CA ASP A 217 -0.47 -13.24 4.40
C ASP A 217 0.60 -12.41 3.67
N GLY A 218 1.86 -12.45 4.11
CA GLY A 218 2.96 -11.72 3.46
C GLY A 218 3.26 -12.21 2.05
N LEU A 219 3.24 -13.54 1.80
CA LEU A 219 3.39 -14.10 0.46
C LEU A 219 2.20 -13.74 -0.43
N ASN A 220 0.99 -13.85 0.10
CA ASN A 220 -0.24 -13.49 -0.61
C ASN A 220 -0.29 -12.01 -0.95
N TYR A 221 0.04 -11.14 0.01
CA TYR A 221 0.21 -9.71 -0.21
C TYR A 221 1.21 -9.45 -1.35
N GLY A 222 2.38 -10.08 -1.31
CA GLY A 222 3.40 -9.90 -2.35
C GLY A 222 2.89 -10.25 -3.75
N LEU A 223 2.23 -11.39 -3.90
CA LEU A 223 1.69 -11.86 -5.19
C LEU A 223 0.50 -11.01 -5.66
N ASN A 224 -0.47 -10.76 -4.80
CA ASN A 224 -1.69 -10.03 -5.17
C ASN A 224 -1.43 -8.56 -5.44
N GLU A 225 -0.62 -7.87 -4.61
CA GLU A 225 -0.33 -6.45 -4.78
C GLU A 225 0.53 -6.20 -6.03
N SER A 226 1.52 -7.08 -6.32
CA SER A 226 2.29 -6.98 -7.55
C SER A 226 1.44 -7.27 -8.79
N ALA A 227 0.57 -8.28 -8.73
CA ALA A 227 -0.39 -8.57 -9.79
C ALA A 227 -1.41 -7.42 -9.95
N TYR A 228 -1.88 -6.81 -8.85
CA TYR A 228 -2.75 -5.63 -8.88
C TYR A 228 -2.08 -4.44 -9.58
N SER A 229 -0.81 -4.19 -9.30
CA SER A 229 -0.03 -3.17 -9.99
C SER A 229 0.08 -3.45 -11.50
N PHE A 230 0.28 -4.72 -11.88
CA PHE A 230 0.42 -5.16 -13.26
C PHE A 230 -0.91 -5.28 -14.03
N ASN A 231 -2.05 -5.38 -13.34
CA ASN A 231 -3.38 -5.55 -13.95
C ASN A 231 -3.73 -4.46 -14.96
N SER A 232 -3.24 -3.24 -14.80
CA SER A 232 -3.48 -2.15 -15.74
C SER A 232 -3.00 -2.51 -17.16
N VAL A 233 -1.89 -3.27 -17.26
CA VAL A 233 -1.36 -3.78 -18.54
C VAL A 233 -2.33 -4.77 -19.19
N PHE A 234 -2.84 -5.71 -18.42
CA PHE A 234 -3.77 -6.72 -18.93
C PHE A 234 -5.13 -6.13 -19.31
N ILE A 235 -5.70 -5.29 -18.44
CA ILE A 235 -7.01 -4.68 -18.66
C ILE A 235 -6.98 -3.68 -19.85
N SER A 236 -5.86 -2.98 -20.07
CA SER A 236 -5.72 -2.05 -21.21
C SER A 236 -5.80 -2.72 -22.59
N GLN A 237 -5.70 -4.06 -22.66
CA GLN A 237 -5.90 -4.81 -23.89
C GLN A 237 -7.39 -4.87 -24.32
N PHE A 238 -8.32 -4.67 -23.38
CA PHE A 238 -9.75 -4.81 -23.62
C PHE A 238 -10.51 -3.49 -23.56
N VAL A 239 -9.98 -2.51 -22.84
CA VAL A 239 -10.63 -1.21 -22.64
C VAL A 239 -9.64 -0.07 -22.82
N PRO A 240 -10.10 1.10 -23.26
CA PRO A 240 -9.22 2.26 -23.40
C PRO A 240 -8.67 2.73 -22.04
N VAL A 241 -7.49 3.36 -22.05
CA VAL A 241 -6.75 3.78 -20.85
C VAL A 241 -7.59 4.63 -19.89
N TRP A 242 -8.48 5.49 -20.41
CA TRP A 242 -9.36 6.30 -19.56
C TRP A 242 -10.31 5.46 -18.68
N ALA A 243 -10.70 4.27 -19.17
CA ALA A 243 -11.58 3.39 -18.41
C ALA A 243 -10.88 2.73 -17.22
N LEU A 244 -9.54 2.58 -17.24
CA LEU A 244 -8.77 2.02 -16.11
C LEU A 244 -9.01 2.78 -14.80
N GLY A 245 -9.10 4.10 -14.88
CA GLY A 245 -9.40 4.94 -13.70
C GLY A 245 -10.77 4.65 -13.12
N ILE A 246 -11.78 4.41 -13.95
CA ILE A 246 -13.13 4.05 -13.51
C ILE A 246 -13.11 2.71 -12.77
N PHE A 247 -12.53 1.67 -13.38
CA PHE A 247 -12.47 0.34 -12.77
C PHE A 247 -11.65 0.34 -11.48
N LYS A 248 -10.53 1.07 -11.43
CA LYS A 248 -9.73 1.21 -10.22
C LYS A 248 -10.52 1.92 -9.11
N SER A 249 -11.20 3.00 -9.43
CA SER A 249 -12.05 3.75 -8.49
C SER A 249 -13.20 2.90 -7.97
N LEU A 250 -13.90 2.15 -8.83
CA LEU A 250 -14.95 1.22 -8.43
C LEU A 250 -14.39 0.10 -7.54
N GLY A 251 -13.19 -0.41 -7.83
CA GLY A 251 -12.50 -1.38 -6.98
C GLY A 251 -12.30 -0.87 -5.56
N HIS A 252 -11.83 0.35 -5.38
CA HIS A 252 -11.68 0.96 -4.04
C HIS A 252 -13.02 1.10 -3.30
N LEU A 253 -14.10 1.46 -4.00
CA LEU A 253 -15.43 1.53 -3.41
C LEU A 253 -15.93 0.14 -2.96
N LEU A 254 -15.75 -0.88 -3.78
CA LEU A 254 -16.16 -2.25 -3.47
C LEU A 254 -15.32 -2.85 -2.32
N ASN A 255 -14.02 -2.58 -2.27
CA ASN A 255 -13.16 -2.96 -1.15
C ASN A 255 -13.65 -2.32 0.16
N SER A 256 -13.95 -1.02 0.15
CA SER A 256 -14.51 -0.31 1.30
C SER A 256 -15.87 -0.89 1.74
N PHE A 257 -16.72 -1.24 0.79
CA PHE A 257 -18.01 -1.89 1.06
C PHE A 257 -17.82 -3.29 1.65
N GLY A 258 -16.89 -4.08 1.11
CA GLY A 258 -16.47 -5.38 1.65
C GLY A 258 -16.00 -5.29 3.10
N ALA A 259 -15.15 -4.30 3.41
CA ALA A 259 -14.67 -4.06 4.76
C ALA A 259 -15.81 -3.76 5.75
N HIS A 260 -16.84 -3.04 5.29
CA HIS A 260 -18.06 -2.80 6.10
C HIS A 260 -18.85 -4.08 6.37
N LEU A 261 -18.87 -5.00 5.41
CA LEU A 261 -19.54 -6.31 5.54
C LEU A 261 -18.73 -7.30 6.40
N SER A 262 -17.42 -7.18 6.47
CA SER A 262 -16.49 -8.10 7.14
C SER A 262 -16.95 -8.46 8.55
N ASN A 263 -17.26 -7.46 9.38
CA ASN A 263 -17.71 -7.69 10.76
C ASN A 263 -19.07 -8.44 10.85
N ARG A 264 -20.00 -8.17 9.93
CA ARG A 264 -21.30 -8.87 9.89
C ARG A 264 -21.13 -10.35 9.52
N ILE A 265 -20.24 -10.61 8.56
CA ILE A 265 -19.91 -11.97 8.11
C ILE A 265 -19.16 -12.70 9.22
N ALA A 266 -18.15 -12.08 9.83
CA ALA A 266 -17.37 -12.67 10.92
C ALA A 266 -18.22 -13.04 12.14
N ARG A 267 -19.27 -12.26 12.46
CA ARG A 267 -20.24 -12.62 13.51
C ARG A 267 -21.10 -13.84 13.18
N LYS A 268 -21.35 -14.13 11.89
CA LYS A 268 -22.18 -15.25 11.46
C LYS A 268 -21.41 -16.56 11.32
N ILE A 269 -20.23 -16.52 10.71
CA ILE A 269 -19.47 -17.73 10.37
C ILE A 269 -18.17 -17.89 11.16
N GLY A 270 -17.78 -16.89 11.97
CA GLY A 270 -16.53 -16.83 12.72
C GLY A 270 -15.42 -16.12 11.93
N ILE A 271 -14.47 -15.52 12.68
CA ILE A 271 -13.39 -14.72 12.11
C ILE A 271 -12.43 -15.56 11.26
N ASP A 272 -12.07 -16.76 11.73
CA ASP A 272 -11.15 -17.67 11.02
C ASP A 272 -11.71 -18.12 9.66
N ARG A 273 -13.03 -18.42 9.62
CA ARG A 273 -13.70 -18.80 8.36
C ARG A 273 -13.84 -17.60 7.42
N THR A 274 -14.10 -16.40 7.96
CA THR A 274 -14.18 -15.17 7.17
C THR A 274 -12.82 -14.87 6.51
N ALA A 275 -11.74 -15.01 7.26
CA ALA A 275 -10.38 -14.85 6.75
C ALA A 275 -10.05 -15.88 5.66
N GLY A 276 -10.22 -17.18 5.96
CA GLY A 276 -9.83 -18.25 5.03
C GLY A 276 -10.68 -18.31 3.76
N TYR A 277 -12.01 -18.33 3.89
CA TYR A 277 -12.88 -18.40 2.72
C TYR A 277 -12.88 -17.13 1.89
N GLY A 278 -12.76 -15.96 2.55
CA GLY A 278 -12.66 -14.68 1.85
C GLY A 278 -11.37 -14.59 1.00
N LEU A 279 -10.24 -15.09 1.54
CA LEU A 279 -8.96 -15.11 0.83
C LEU A 279 -9.02 -16.01 -0.42
N VAL A 280 -9.57 -17.25 -0.26
CA VAL A 280 -9.76 -18.14 -1.42
C VAL A 280 -10.72 -17.54 -2.44
N ALA A 281 -11.81 -16.92 -1.99
CA ALA A 281 -12.75 -16.28 -2.90
C ALA A 281 -12.10 -15.13 -3.69
N ASP A 282 -11.24 -14.34 -3.04
CA ASP A 282 -10.49 -13.28 -3.71
C ASP A 282 -9.57 -13.83 -4.79
N ASN A 283 -8.68 -14.78 -4.47
CA ASN A 283 -7.76 -15.38 -5.43
C ASN A 283 -8.50 -16.13 -6.54
N PHE A 284 -9.60 -16.81 -6.22
CA PHE A 284 -10.44 -17.47 -7.21
C PHE A 284 -11.08 -16.48 -8.19
N MET A 285 -11.63 -15.35 -7.70
CA MET A 285 -12.20 -14.31 -8.56
C MET A 285 -11.14 -13.64 -9.43
N ASN A 286 -9.93 -13.50 -8.92
CA ASN A 286 -8.77 -13.03 -9.70
C ASN A 286 -8.47 -13.98 -10.87
N ILE A 287 -8.40 -15.29 -10.62
CA ILE A 287 -8.20 -16.31 -11.67
C ILE A 287 -9.34 -16.27 -12.68
N VAL A 288 -10.60 -16.27 -12.22
CA VAL A 288 -11.78 -16.19 -13.12
C VAL A 288 -11.73 -14.94 -14.00
N SER A 289 -11.30 -13.80 -13.44
CA SER A 289 -11.17 -12.56 -14.21
C SER A 289 -10.13 -12.66 -15.32
N VAL A 290 -9.00 -13.34 -15.08
CA VAL A 290 -7.96 -13.57 -16.10
C VAL A 290 -8.45 -14.56 -17.15
N LEU A 291 -9.08 -15.66 -16.74
CA LEU A 291 -9.63 -16.68 -17.64
C LEU A 291 -10.74 -16.14 -18.55
N CYS A 292 -11.48 -15.12 -18.10
CA CYS A 292 -12.51 -14.45 -18.91
C CYS A 292 -11.92 -13.87 -20.20
N ASN A 293 -10.70 -13.31 -20.15
CA ASN A 293 -9.88 -12.84 -21.28
C ASN A 293 -10.68 -12.14 -22.39
N SER A 294 -11.54 -11.20 -22.01
CA SER A 294 -12.48 -10.50 -22.89
C SER A 294 -12.81 -9.11 -22.37
N ILE A 295 -13.63 -8.36 -23.10
CA ILE A 295 -14.15 -7.04 -22.66
C ILE A 295 -14.86 -7.08 -21.31
N TRP A 296 -15.31 -8.25 -20.84
CA TRP A 296 -15.94 -8.45 -19.54
C TRP A 296 -14.93 -8.60 -18.40
N THR A 297 -13.66 -8.83 -18.69
CA THR A 297 -12.58 -8.99 -17.70
C THR A 297 -12.56 -7.88 -16.64
N PRO A 298 -12.63 -6.58 -16.99
CA PRO A 298 -12.61 -5.52 -15.96
C PRO A 298 -13.83 -5.58 -15.03
N ILE A 299 -14.99 -6.02 -15.53
CA ILE A 299 -16.22 -6.13 -14.72
C ILE A 299 -16.11 -7.33 -13.78
N VAL A 300 -15.71 -8.50 -14.27
CA VAL A 300 -15.52 -9.71 -13.45
C VAL A 300 -14.48 -9.45 -12.37
N ARG A 301 -13.42 -8.70 -12.70
CA ARG A 301 -12.36 -8.30 -11.78
C ARG A 301 -12.86 -7.52 -10.56
N LEU A 302 -13.95 -6.77 -10.65
CA LEU A 302 -14.51 -6.01 -9.54
C LEU A 302 -14.98 -6.88 -8.36
N ALA A 303 -15.18 -8.18 -8.57
CA ALA A 303 -15.53 -9.10 -7.48
C ALA A 303 -14.38 -9.32 -6.48
N SER A 304 -13.11 -9.27 -6.94
CA SER A 304 -11.93 -9.48 -6.09
C SER A 304 -11.77 -8.38 -5.03
N PRO A 305 -11.80 -7.06 -5.33
CA PRO A 305 -11.72 -6.03 -4.29
C PRO A 305 -12.82 -6.15 -3.21
N LEU A 306 -14.01 -6.62 -3.58
CA LEU A 306 -15.06 -6.88 -2.60
C LEU A 306 -14.66 -8.01 -1.62
N ALA A 307 -14.15 -9.12 -2.15
CA ALA A 307 -13.68 -10.24 -1.35
C ALA A 307 -12.48 -9.86 -0.48
N GLU A 308 -11.52 -9.12 -1.02
CA GLU A 308 -10.37 -8.55 -0.30
C GLU A 308 -10.84 -7.70 0.90
N GLY A 309 -11.78 -6.78 0.69
CA GLY A 309 -12.36 -5.97 1.76
C GLY A 309 -13.00 -6.82 2.87
N ILE A 310 -13.56 -8.00 2.55
CA ILE A 310 -14.15 -8.89 3.55
C ILE A 310 -13.08 -9.61 4.38
N HIS A 311 -12.05 -10.19 3.75
CA HIS A 311 -11.09 -11.04 4.47
C HIS A 311 -9.95 -10.26 5.14
N SER A 312 -9.48 -9.16 4.55
CA SER A 312 -8.33 -8.41 5.04
C SER A 312 -8.48 -7.91 6.49
N PRO A 313 -9.62 -7.30 6.92
CA PRO A 313 -9.81 -6.95 8.32
C PRO A 313 -9.80 -8.15 9.27
N ALA A 314 -10.31 -9.32 8.82
CA ALA A 314 -10.31 -10.54 9.63
C ALA A 314 -8.90 -11.08 9.84
N ILE A 315 -8.07 -11.15 8.79
CA ILE A 315 -6.66 -11.57 8.89
C ILE A 315 -5.89 -10.62 9.80
N ASN A 316 -6.04 -9.30 9.60
CA ASN A 316 -5.39 -8.31 10.43
C ASN A 316 -5.76 -8.47 11.92
N THR A 317 -7.02 -8.76 12.24
CA THR A 317 -7.45 -9.00 13.61
C THR A 317 -6.77 -10.25 14.19
N ILE A 318 -6.76 -11.36 13.45
CA ILE A 318 -6.11 -12.61 13.88
C ILE A 318 -4.63 -12.37 14.17
N VAL A 319 -3.92 -11.68 13.27
CA VAL A 319 -2.49 -11.38 13.44
C VAL A 319 -2.26 -10.51 14.68
N GLN A 320 -3.07 -9.46 14.86
CA GLN A 320 -2.91 -8.54 16.00
C GLN A 320 -3.23 -9.19 17.35
N ASP A 321 -4.20 -10.09 17.40
CA ASP A 321 -4.58 -10.79 18.65
C ASP A 321 -3.48 -11.76 19.13
N GLU A 322 -2.68 -12.31 18.20
CA GLU A 322 -1.58 -13.22 18.51
C GLU A 322 -0.28 -12.50 18.94
N ILE A 323 -0.23 -11.16 18.83
CA ILE A 323 0.98 -10.38 19.14
C ILE A 323 0.84 -9.65 20.48
N PRO A 324 1.74 -9.89 21.46
CA PRO A 324 1.77 -9.13 22.70
C PRO A 324 1.94 -7.61 22.47
N ASN A 325 1.19 -6.79 23.19
CA ASN A 325 1.16 -5.32 23.02
C ASN A 325 2.56 -4.69 22.99
N ARG A 326 3.47 -5.19 23.84
CA ARG A 326 4.84 -4.64 24.01
C ARG A 326 5.71 -4.74 22.74
N ILE A 327 5.48 -5.76 21.90
CA ILE A 327 6.29 -6.00 20.70
C ILE A 327 5.47 -5.86 19.42
N ARG A 328 4.21 -5.39 19.51
CA ARG A 328 3.27 -5.34 18.38
C ARG A 328 3.81 -4.53 17.21
N ALA A 329 4.24 -3.30 17.46
CA ALA A 329 4.77 -2.44 16.40
C ALA A 329 5.96 -3.08 15.67
N THR A 330 6.93 -3.60 16.44
CA THR A 330 8.13 -4.26 15.86
C THR A 330 7.78 -5.52 15.08
N THR A 331 6.83 -6.34 15.58
CA THR A 331 6.40 -7.57 14.87
C THR A 331 5.70 -7.22 13.55
N LEU A 332 4.83 -6.19 13.53
CA LEU A 332 4.17 -5.73 12.32
C LEU A 332 5.17 -5.14 11.31
N SER A 333 6.19 -4.39 11.77
CA SER A 333 7.26 -3.90 10.87
C SER A 333 8.04 -5.06 10.24
N ILE A 334 8.36 -6.13 10.99
CA ILE A 334 9.02 -7.32 10.43
C ILE A 334 8.14 -7.99 9.37
N ALA A 335 6.83 -8.13 9.66
CA ALA A 335 5.88 -8.69 8.70
C ALA A 335 5.75 -7.82 7.44
N SER A 336 5.74 -6.49 7.59
CA SER A 336 5.73 -5.53 6.48
C SER A 336 6.98 -5.65 5.60
N ILE A 337 8.18 -5.73 6.19
CA ILE A 337 9.43 -5.96 5.45
C ILE A 337 9.37 -7.27 4.67
N PHE A 338 8.91 -8.35 5.31
CA PHE A 338 8.73 -9.64 4.64
C PHE A 338 7.76 -9.54 3.46
N GLY A 339 6.59 -8.93 3.65
CA GLY A 339 5.61 -8.69 2.58
C GLY A 339 6.19 -7.88 1.41
N SER A 340 6.97 -6.84 1.70
CA SER A 340 7.62 -6.01 0.67
C SER A 340 8.71 -6.76 -0.11
N LEU A 341 9.44 -7.66 0.53
CA LEU A 341 10.39 -8.53 -0.16
C LEU A 341 9.67 -9.53 -1.06
N CYS A 342 8.56 -10.12 -0.58
CA CYS A 342 7.70 -10.99 -1.38
C CYS A 342 7.11 -10.24 -2.57
N TYR A 343 6.62 -9.00 -2.35
CA TYR A 343 6.14 -8.11 -3.41
C TYR A 343 7.21 -7.86 -4.48
N SER A 344 8.42 -7.54 -4.07
CA SER A 344 9.51 -7.23 -4.99
C SER A 344 9.91 -8.43 -5.84
N GLY A 345 10.00 -9.61 -5.22
CA GLY A 345 10.25 -10.87 -5.94
C GLY A 345 9.12 -11.20 -6.91
N ALA A 346 7.87 -11.10 -6.46
CA ALA A 346 6.70 -11.36 -7.28
C ALA A 346 6.55 -10.36 -8.44
N ALA A 347 6.85 -9.07 -8.20
CA ALA A 347 6.80 -8.04 -9.23
C ALA A 347 7.79 -8.33 -10.38
N ILE A 348 9.05 -8.65 -10.04
CA ILE A 348 10.07 -9.03 -11.04
C ILE A 348 9.66 -10.33 -11.75
N PHE A 349 9.15 -11.32 -11.03
CA PHE A 349 8.68 -12.58 -11.60
C PHE A 349 7.53 -12.37 -12.59
N ILE A 350 6.49 -11.58 -12.22
CA ILE A 350 5.35 -11.28 -13.09
C ILE A 350 5.82 -10.54 -14.35
N GLY A 351 6.69 -9.52 -14.19
CA GLY A 351 7.22 -8.77 -15.33
C GLY A 351 8.02 -9.67 -16.28
N TYR A 352 8.93 -10.48 -15.74
CA TYR A 352 9.72 -11.43 -16.54
C TYR A 352 8.85 -12.45 -17.26
N LEU A 353 7.88 -13.04 -16.56
CA LEU A 353 6.97 -14.02 -17.18
C LEU A 353 6.11 -13.38 -18.27
N ALA A 354 5.72 -12.12 -18.10
CA ALA A 354 4.96 -11.38 -19.10
C ALA A 354 5.78 -11.11 -20.38
N ASP A 355 7.08 -10.84 -20.25
CA ASP A 355 7.98 -10.62 -21.39
C ASP A 355 8.20 -11.90 -22.21
N ILE A 356 8.37 -13.05 -21.55
CA ILE A 356 8.64 -14.32 -22.25
C ILE A 356 7.39 -15.05 -22.72
N THR A 357 6.21 -14.68 -22.19
CA THR A 357 4.93 -15.32 -22.57
C THR A 357 3.89 -14.29 -22.97
N SER A 358 3.14 -13.78 -22.00
CA SER A 358 2.18 -12.67 -22.17
C SER A 358 1.67 -12.19 -20.80
N PRO A 359 1.05 -11.00 -20.70
CA PRO A 359 0.36 -10.54 -19.49
C PRO A 359 -0.69 -11.51 -18.94
N TYR A 360 -1.37 -12.24 -19.82
CA TYR A 360 -2.35 -13.26 -19.45
C TYR A 360 -1.72 -14.38 -18.61
N TRP A 361 -0.66 -15.02 -19.11
CA TRP A 361 -0.01 -16.15 -18.43
C TRP A 361 0.70 -15.70 -17.16
N ALA A 362 1.28 -14.51 -17.15
CA ALA A 362 1.94 -13.95 -15.98
C ALA A 362 0.97 -13.76 -14.81
N LEU A 363 -0.21 -13.16 -15.06
CA LEU A 363 -1.23 -12.98 -14.04
C LEU A 363 -1.88 -14.30 -13.62
N LEU A 364 -2.14 -15.20 -14.58
CA LEU A 364 -2.71 -16.51 -14.27
C LEU A 364 -1.77 -17.31 -13.32
N ALA A 365 -0.47 -17.30 -13.61
CA ALA A 365 0.53 -17.94 -12.76
C ALA A 365 0.56 -17.29 -11.36
N ALA A 366 0.61 -15.95 -11.29
CA ALA A 366 0.67 -15.24 -10.02
C ALA A 366 -0.53 -15.55 -9.11
N TYR A 367 -1.75 -15.47 -9.64
CA TYR A 367 -2.96 -15.76 -8.87
C TYR A 367 -3.13 -17.26 -8.55
N SER A 368 -2.65 -18.15 -9.41
CA SER A 368 -2.65 -19.59 -9.13
C SER A 368 -1.68 -19.92 -7.99
N ILE A 369 -0.50 -19.31 -7.97
CA ILE A 369 0.46 -19.45 -6.86
C ILE A 369 -0.14 -18.84 -5.58
N ALA A 370 -0.78 -17.67 -5.65
CA ALA A 370 -1.44 -17.04 -4.50
C ALA A 370 -2.52 -17.97 -3.90
N LEU A 371 -3.36 -18.59 -4.74
CA LEU A 371 -4.34 -19.56 -4.29
C LEU A 371 -3.71 -20.80 -3.61
N MET A 372 -2.54 -21.25 -4.09
CA MET A 372 -1.80 -22.33 -3.41
C MET A 372 -1.24 -21.88 -2.06
N VAL A 373 -0.76 -20.63 -1.96
CA VAL A 373 -0.25 -20.03 -0.72
C VAL A 373 -1.35 -19.89 0.33
N ASP A 374 -2.62 -19.77 -0.05
CA ASP A 374 -3.75 -19.75 0.90
C ASP A 374 -3.75 -20.97 1.82
N SER A 375 -3.24 -22.11 1.36
CA SER A 375 -3.11 -23.32 2.18
C SER A 375 -2.27 -23.09 3.45
N LEU A 376 -1.26 -22.19 3.41
CA LEU A 376 -0.46 -21.83 4.60
C LEU A 376 -1.32 -21.11 5.65
N VAL A 377 -2.18 -20.18 5.20
CA VAL A 377 -3.12 -19.48 6.08
C VAL A 377 -4.08 -20.50 6.72
N PHE A 378 -4.64 -21.42 5.93
CA PHE A 378 -5.52 -22.49 6.46
C PHE A 378 -4.81 -23.40 7.47
N VAL A 379 -3.55 -23.74 7.24
CA VAL A 379 -2.73 -24.48 8.22
C VAL A 379 -2.60 -23.65 9.50
N GLY A 380 -2.33 -22.35 9.39
CA GLY A 380 -2.25 -21.46 10.54
C GLY A 380 -3.55 -21.39 11.35
N LEU A 381 -4.69 -21.27 10.65
CA LEU A 381 -6.01 -21.17 11.26
C LEU A 381 -6.46 -22.45 11.99
N LYS A 382 -5.87 -23.62 11.70
CA LYS A 382 -6.13 -24.87 12.45
C LYS A 382 -5.52 -24.87 13.85
N TYR A 383 -4.48 -24.08 14.10
CA TYR A 383 -3.91 -23.94 15.43
C TYR A 383 -4.82 -23.05 16.28
N ARG A 384 -5.17 -23.50 17.50
CA ARG A 384 -5.96 -22.68 18.43
C ARG A 384 -5.13 -21.49 18.92
N SER A 385 -5.79 -20.33 19.04
CA SER A 385 -5.26 -19.20 19.80
C SER A 385 -4.94 -19.65 21.23
N LYS A 386 -3.78 -19.22 21.76
CA LYS A 386 -3.39 -19.46 23.14
C LYS A 386 -4.09 -18.49 24.08
#